data_7807c7d4a6c689c44034ae3500563fca
#
_entry.id   7807c7d4a6c689c44034ae3500563fca
#
_cell.length_a   1.000
_cell.length_b   1.000
_cell.length_c   1.000
_cell.angle_alpha   90.00
_cell.angle_beta   90.00
_cell.angle_gamma   90.00
#
_symmetry.space_group_name_H-M   'P 1'
#
loop_
_entity.id
_entity.type
_entity.pdbx_description
1 polymer ?
#
loop_
_entity_poly.entity_id
_entity_poly.type
_entity_poly.pdbx_seq_one_letter_code
_entity_poly.pdbx_strand_id
1 'polypeptide(L)'
;GNMFHKIYESAIHDQSEYKSFTIGWQDVPGRDEEWKKQTIANTSEAQFEQEYGNSFLGTGNTLINADTLLGMRALDGEWKKDGLIVYDTPKRDHNYVVTVDVSQGRGFDYSTFSIFDVSQRPFKQVCTYRDNMISPMLFPDLINKYCSRYNEALVIIENNAEGSMVATQLHYDIEYPNVFVQGMTHAKDIGITMSRKIKRVGCSTLKELLEENRLSVVDRATITELMTFVNKGSSFEADRGYHDDMVMNCVLFAWFVTTEFFTHLTDTAVKDLLYSEQQKMIEDDMLPAGVFGDQDGE
;
A
#
# COMPACT_ATOMS: atom_id res chain seq x y z
N GLY A 1 7.61 -2.85 15.62
CA GLY A 1 8.95 -3.13 16.11
C GLY A 1 9.26 -4.60 15.95
N ASN A 2 10.50 -4.90 15.66
CA ASN A 2 10.95 -6.28 15.66
C ASN A 2 10.85 -6.86 17.11
N MET A 3 11.02 -8.17 17.23
CA MET A 3 10.97 -8.85 18.55
C MET A 3 11.94 -8.23 19.56
N PHE A 4 13.10 -7.75 19.10
CA PHE A 4 14.10 -7.08 19.93
C PHE A 4 13.56 -5.81 20.58
N HIS A 5 12.87 -4.94 19.82
CA HIS A 5 12.29 -3.71 20.37
C HIS A 5 11.25 -4.01 21.48
N LYS A 6 10.38 -5.00 21.25
CA LYS A 6 9.39 -5.41 22.27
C LYS A 6 10.03 -5.93 23.55
N ILE A 7 11.10 -6.71 23.42
CA ILE A 7 11.86 -7.22 24.58
C ILE A 7 12.55 -6.05 25.29
N TYR A 8 13.13 -5.11 24.54
CA TYR A 8 13.81 -3.93 25.08
C TYR A 8 12.84 -3.03 25.84
N GLU A 9 11.69 -2.69 25.25
CA GLU A 9 10.64 -1.91 25.91
C GLU A 9 10.11 -2.59 27.18
N SER A 10 9.84 -3.88 27.11
CA SER A 10 9.41 -4.64 28.29
C SER A 10 10.48 -4.65 29.40
N ALA A 11 11.76 -4.65 29.02
CA ALA A 11 12.87 -4.59 29.97
C ALA A 11 13.04 -3.22 30.62
N ILE A 12 12.86 -2.12 29.85
CA ILE A 12 12.89 -0.75 30.39
C ILE A 12 11.77 -0.53 31.41
N HIS A 13 10.60 -1.10 31.16
CA HIS A 13 9.43 -0.93 32.03
C HIS A 13 9.31 -2.02 33.12
N ASP A 14 10.38 -2.78 33.37
CA ASP A 14 10.40 -3.89 34.37
C ASP A 14 9.26 -4.92 34.17
N GLN A 15 8.82 -5.11 32.92
CA GLN A 15 7.74 -6.03 32.56
C GLN A 15 8.26 -7.39 32.06
N SER A 16 9.55 -7.64 32.15
CA SER A 16 10.19 -8.89 31.73
C SER A 16 11.37 -9.24 32.62
N GLU A 17 11.84 -10.50 32.55
CA GLU A 17 13.05 -10.95 33.22
C GLU A 17 14.34 -10.42 32.61
N TYR A 18 14.26 -9.78 31.44
CA TYR A 18 15.41 -9.18 30.78
C TYR A 18 15.77 -7.83 31.41
N LYS A 19 17.06 -7.53 31.42
CA LYS A 19 17.57 -6.20 31.79
C LYS A 19 18.02 -5.47 30.54
N SER A 20 17.54 -4.25 30.36
CA SER A 20 18.00 -3.37 29.26
C SER A 20 19.36 -2.80 29.59
N PHE A 21 20.24 -2.77 28.60
CA PHE A 21 21.52 -2.08 28.65
C PHE A 21 21.73 -1.35 27.33
N THR A 22 21.93 -0.03 27.39
CA THR A 22 22.14 0.81 26.23
C THR A 22 23.56 1.29 26.20
N ILE A 23 24.29 1.03 25.11
CA ILE A 23 25.64 1.55 24.85
C ILE A 23 25.54 2.56 23.72
N GLY A 24 25.81 3.82 24.02
CA GLY A 24 25.92 4.86 23.01
C GLY A 24 27.24 4.75 22.23
N TRP A 25 27.32 5.39 21.07
CA TRP A 25 28.58 5.43 20.30
C TRP A 25 29.68 6.15 21.08
N GLN A 26 29.33 7.10 21.96
CA GLN A 26 30.25 7.83 22.83
C GLN A 26 30.92 6.94 23.89
N ASP A 27 30.27 5.82 24.24
CA ASP A 27 30.77 4.89 25.25
C ASP A 27 31.83 3.93 24.68
N VAL A 28 32.00 3.94 23.35
CA VAL A 28 32.94 3.05 22.64
C VAL A 28 34.28 3.75 22.47
N PRO A 29 35.40 3.23 23.02
CA PRO A 29 36.71 3.82 22.86
C PRO A 29 37.08 4.07 21.40
N GLY A 30 37.56 5.26 21.09
CA GLY A 30 37.98 5.69 19.75
C GLY A 30 36.85 6.26 18.89
N ARG A 31 35.65 6.37 19.42
CA ARG A 31 34.51 7.02 18.74
C ARG A 31 34.26 8.37 19.40
N ASP A 32 34.79 9.42 18.77
CA ASP A 32 34.65 10.81 19.18
C ASP A 32 33.78 11.60 18.16
N GLU A 33 33.61 12.88 18.36
CA GLU A 33 32.86 13.78 17.47
C GLU A 33 33.45 13.83 16.05
N GLU A 34 34.75 13.65 15.90
CA GLU A 34 35.43 13.58 14.60
C GLU A 34 35.06 12.30 13.87
N TRP A 35 35.10 11.14 14.56
CA TRP A 35 34.62 9.87 14.05
C TRP A 35 33.15 9.96 13.64
N LYS A 36 32.29 10.60 14.45
CA LYS A 36 30.87 10.83 14.10
C LYS A 36 30.74 11.59 12.79
N LYS A 37 31.44 12.71 12.64
CA LYS A 37 31.39 13.52 11.41
C LYS A 37 31.85 12.73 10.18
N GLN A 38 32.94 11.96 10.31
CA GLN A 38 33.45 11.14 9.22
C GLN A 38 32.46 10.02 8.87
N THR A 39 31.84 9.38 9.84
CA THR A 39 30.87 8.33 9.63
C THR A 39 29.61 8.87 8.93
N ILE A 40 29.10 10.02 9.37
CA ILE A 40 27.97 10.71 8.71
C ILE A 40 28.33 11.11 7.27
N ALA A 41 29.54 11.59 7.03
CA ALA A 41 29.99 11.97 5.69
C ALA A 41 30.09 10.78 4.73
N ASN A 42 30.40 9.59 5.24
CA ASN A 42 30.52 8.35 4.46
C ASN A 42 29.18 7.60 4.31
N THR A 43 28.18 7.95 5.12
CA THR A 43 26.86 7.31 5.13
C THR A 43 25.76 8.36 5.01
N SER A 44 24.97 8.52 6.05
CA SER A 44 24.03 9.63 6.23
C SER A 44 23.76 9.83 7.71
N GLU A 45 23.23 10.99 8.09
CA GLU A 45 22.86 11.26 9.47
C GLU A 45 21.77 10.26 9.95
N ALA A 46 20.80 9.93 9.09
CA ALA A 46 19.77 8.95 9.39
C ALA A 46 20.34 7.55 9.62
N GLN A 47 21.30 7.12 8.79
CA GLN A 47 21.96 5.84 8.97
C GLN A 47 22.84 5.82 10.23
N PHE A 48 23.50 6.93 10.52
CA PHE A 48 24.27 7.07 11.75
C PHE A 48 23.38 6.94 12.99
N GLU A 49 22.25 7.65 13.04
CA GLU A 49 21.30 7.56 14.14
C GLU A 49 20.68 6.17 14.29
N GLN A 50 20.43 5.49 13.17
CA GLN A 50 19.92 4.12 13.18
C GLN A 50 20.93 3.10 13.72
N GLU A 51 22.20 3.20 13.32
CA GLU A 51 23.22 2.21 13.64
C GLU A 51 23.94 2.50 14.97
N TYR A 52 24.09 3.77 15.33
CA TYR A 52 24.90 4.22 16.45
C TYR A 52 24.17 5.11 17.44
N GLY A 53 23.08 5.76 17.02
CA GLY A 53 22.29 6.66 17.88
C GLY A 53 21.31 5.93 18.79
N ASN A 54 21.21 4.61 18.72
CA ASN A 54 20.21 3.79 19.43
C ASN A 54 18.77 4.26 19.18
N SER A 55 18.54 4.99 18.09
CA SER A 55 17.19 5.42 17.71
C SER A 55 16.48 4.33 16.92
N PHE A 56 15.29 3.96 17.35
CA PHE A 56 14.43 3.09 16.56
C PHE A 56 13.80 3.92 15.44
N LEU A 57 13.79 3.38 14.22
CA LEU A 57 13.09 3.99 13.09
C LEU A 57 11.63 4.27 13.47
N GLY A 58 11.13 5.45 13.13
CA GLY A 58 9.75 5.86 13.43
C GLY A 58 9.62 6.85 14.59
N THR A 59 10.70 7.46 15.08
CA THR A 59 10.65 8.43 16.17
C THR A 59 10.56 9.88 15.67
N GLY A 60 9.42 10.48 15.88
CA GLY A 60 9.26 11.93 16.03
C GLY A 60 8.78 12.73 14.81
N ASN A 61 9.13 12.38 13.56
CA ASN A 61 8.79 13.17 12.38
C ASN A 61 8.12 12.38 11.23
N THR A 62 7.81 11.11 11.45
CA THR A 62 7.14 10.28 10.44
C THR A 62 5.68 10.70 10.27
N LEU A 63 5.13 10.44 9.07
CA LEU A 63 3.70 10.68 8.79
C LEU A 63 2.80 9.93 9.78
N ILE A 64 3.12 8.66 10.01
CA ILE A 64 2.37 7.76 10.90
C ILE A 64 3.03 7.75 12.27
N ASN A 65 2.25 7.69 13.33
CA ASN A 65 2.77 7.64 14.70
C ASN A 65 3.57 6.35 14.95
N ALA A 66 4.48 6.42 15.91
CA ALA A 66 5.39 5.31 16.22
C ALA A 66 4.65 4.04 16.68
N ASP A 67 3.61 4.17 17.48
CA ASP A 67 2.86 3.01 18.01
C ASP A 67 2.20 2.22 16.88
N THR A 68 1.58 2.92 15.92
CA THR A 68 1.00 2.29 14.72
C THR A 68 2.07 1.62 13.88
N LEU A 69 3.19 2.31 13.58
CA LEU A 69 4.30 1.73 12.81
C LEU A 69 4.88 0.48 13.47
N LEU A 70 5.08 0.52 14.77
CA LEU A 70 5.61 -0.61 15.56
C LEU A 70 4.61 -1.78 15.63
N GLY A 71 3.32 -1.49 15.55
CA GLY A 71 2.25 -2.48 15.50
C GLY A 71 2.11 -3.19 14.16
N MET A 72 2.62 -2.59 13.06
CA MET A 72 2.52 -3.17 11.72
C MET A 72 3.32 -4.46 11.61
N ARG A 73 2.73 -5.48 10.98
CA ARG A 73 3.36 -6.77 10.76
C ARG A 73 3.44 -7.06 9.27
N ALA A 74 4.66 -7.16 8.76
CA ALA A 74 4.88 -7.64 7.42
C ALA A 74 4.50 -9.14 7.32
N LEU A 75 3.81 -9.48 6.24
CA LEU A 75 3.51 -10.87 5.91
C LEU A 75 4.52 -11.38 4.87
N ASP A 76 4.76 -12.68 4.89
CA ASP A 76 5.37 -13.36 3.76
C ASP A 76 4.26 -13.65 2.74
N GLY A 77 4.46 -13.20 1.48
CA GLY A 77 3.46 -13.42 0.44
C GLY A 77 3.26 -14.90 0.15
N GLU A 78 2.05 -15.28 -0.22
CA GLU A 78 1.71 -16.64 -0.67
C GLU A 78 2.49 -17.02 -1.93
N TRP A 79 2.80 -16.04 -2.77
CA TRP A 79 3.55 -16.22 -3.99
C TRP A 79 4.40 -14.99 -4.32
N LYS A 80 5.66 -15.23 -4.77
CA LYS A 80 6.64 -14.19 -5.13
C LYS A 80 7.30 -14.54 -6.45
N LYS A 81 7.39 -13.57 -7.35
CA LYS A 81 8.14 -13.69 -8.61
C LYS A 81 8.44 -12.33 -9.22
N ASP A 82 9.69 -12.11 -9.60
CA ASP A 82 10.14 -10.97 -10.41
C ASP A 82 9.58 -9.62 -9.91
N GLY A 83 9.76 -9.31 -8.63
CA GLY A 83 9.28 -8.09 -8.00
C GLY A 83 7.82 -8.10 -7.57
N LEU A 84 7.02 -9.08 -7.99
CA LEU A 84 5.63 -9.25 -7.56
C LEU A 84 5.51 -10.09 -6.31
N ILE A 85 4.65 -9.66 -5.39
CA ILE A 85 4.29 -10.40 -4.18
C ILE A 85 2.76 -10.42 -4.05
N VAL A 86 2.19 -11.62 -3.97
CA VAL A 86 0.75 -11.85 -3.71
C VAL A 86 0.59 -12.23 -2.25
N TYR A 87 -0.23 -11.48 -1.51
CA TYR A 87 -0.55 -11.73 -0.09
C TYR A 87 -1.92 -12.37 0.11
N ASP A 88 -2.87 -12.08 -0.78
CA ASP A 88 -4.18 -12.70 -0.83
C ASP A 88 -4.59 -12.86 -2.30
N THR A 89 -5.05 -14.04 -2.69
CA THR A 89 -5.50 -14.31 -4.04
C THR A 89 -6.84 -13.63 -4.34
N PRO A 90 -7.12 -13.29 -5.61
CA PRO A 90 -8.39 -12.64 -5.95
C PRO A 90 -9.59 -13.51 -5.60
N LYS A 91 -10.58 -12.89 -4.98
CA LYS A 91 -11.85 -13.51 -4.58
C LYS A 91 -12.94 -13.08 -5.54
N ARG A 92 -13.83 -14.01 -5.85
CA ARG A 92 -15.00 -13.70 -6.66
C ARG A 92 -15.85 -12.65 -5.95
N ASP A 93 -16.45 -11.76 -6.72
CA ASP A 93 -17.35 -10.69 -6.22
C ASP A 93 -16.67 -9.66 -5.29
N HIS A 94 -15.33 -9.62 -5.24
CA HIS A 94 -14.57 -8.58 -4.57
C HIS A 94 -14.18 -7.46 -5.54
N ASN A 95 -14.18 -6.22 -5.04
CA ASN A 95 -13.72 -5.03 -5.76
C ASN A 95 -12.29 -4.70 -5.36
N TYR A 96 -11.48 -4.39 -6.37
CA TYR A 96 -10.08 -4.07 -6.21
C TYR A 96 -9.74 -2.71 -6.82
N VAL A 97 -8.88 -1.99 -6.15
CA VAL A 97 -8.29 -0.74 -6.64
C VAL A 97 -6.78 -0.93 -6.72
N VAL A 98 -6.19 -0.49 -7.79
CA VAL A 98 -4.75 -0.54 -8.02
C VAL A 98 -4.22 0.88 -8.16
N THR A 99 -3.19 1.20 -7.44
CA THR A 99 -2.44 2.45 -7.60
C THR A 99 -1.07 2.15 -8.15
N VAL A 100 -0.63 2.97 -9.08
CA VAL A 100 0.59 2.76 -9.86
C VAL A 100 1.45 4.02 -9.82
N ASP A 101 2.71 3.86 -9.48
CA ASP A 101 3.77 4.85 -9.61
C ASP A 101 4.82 4.35 -10.59
N VAL A 102 5.23 5.20 -11.55
CA VAL A 102 6.07 4.82 -12.69
C VAL A 102 7.39 5.55 -12.66
N SER A 103 8.47 4.80 -12.65
CA SER A 103 9.84 5.28 -12.79
C SER A 103 10.42 5.06 -14.19
N GLN A 104 11.61 5.59 -14.43
CA GLN A 104 12.30 5.45 -15.72
C GLN A 104 12.90 4.06 -16.00
N GLY A 105 12.90 3.15 -15.04
CA GLY A 105 13.51 1.83 -15.19
C GLY A 105 15.03 1.86 -15.38
N ARG A 106 15.72 2.82 -14.73
CA ARG A 106 17.18 3.03 -14.84
C ARG A 106 17.97 2.62 -13.61
N GLY A 107 17.35 1.87 -12.71
CA GLY A 107 18.00 1.37 -11.50
C GLY A 107 18.02 2.34 -10.32
N PHE A 108 17.32 3.47 -10.40
CA PHE A 108 17.18 4.45 -9.31
C PHE A 108 15.85 4.24 -8.58
N ASP A 109 14.81 5.00 -8.97
CA ASP A 109 13.47 4.86 -8.41
C ASP A 109 12.77 3.62 -8.97
N TYR A 110 11.77 3.13 -8.25
CA TYR A 110 11.06 1.92 -8.61
C TYR A 110 9.77 2.22 -9.36
N SER A 111 9.48 1.42 -10.40
CA SER A 111 8.10 1.31 -10.90
C SER A 111 7.37 0.35 -9.98
N THR A 112 6.25 0.79 -9.44
CA THR A 112 5.52 0.07 -8.40
C THR A 112 4.02 0.06 -8.67
N PHE A 113 3.35 -0.97 -8.19
CA PHE A 113 1.92 -0.92 -7.96
C PHE A 113 1.53 -1.62 -6.67
N SER A 114 0.42 -1.18 -6.09
CA SER A 114 -0.25 -1.86 -4.98
C SER A 114 -1.70 -2.12 -5.31
N ILE A 115 -2.16 -3.35 -5.07
CA ILE A 115 -3.56 -3.75 -5.21
C ILE A 115 -4.20 -3.80 -3.84
N PHE A 116 -5.34 -3.12 -3.72
CA PHE A 116 -6.13 -3.05 -2.49
C PHE A 116 -7.49 -3.69 -2.69
N ASP A 117 -7.86 -4.62 -1.82
CA ASP A 117 -9.23 -5.11 -1.68
C ASP A 117 -10.05 -4.07 -0.91
N VAL A 118 -11.08 -3.54 -1.58
CA VAL A 118 -11.94 -2.47 -1.03
C VAL A 118 -13.35 -2.94 -0.71
N SER A 119 -13.60 -4.24 -0.80
CA SER A 119 -14.92 -4.84 -0.58
C SER A 119 -15.39 -4.76 0.87
N GLN A 120 -14.45 -4.75 1.82
CA GLN A 120 -14.71 -4.72 3.25
C GLN A 120 -13.71 -3.82 3.97
N ARG A 121 -14.08 -3.32 5.14
CA ARG A 121 -13.15 -2.64 6.05
C ARG A 121 -12.63 -3.62 7.11
N PRO A 122 -11.35 -3.56 7.49
CA PRO A 122 -10.31 -2.71 6.91
C PRO A 122 -10.04 -3.05 5.45
N PHE A 123 -9.76 -2.04 4.60
CA PHE A 123 -9.21 -2.27 3.27
C PHE A 123 -7.88 -3.02 3.40
N LYS A 124 -7.54 -3.85 2.42
CA LYS A 124 -6.35 -4.71 2.53
C LYS A 124 -5.45 -4.58 1.32
N GLN A 125 -4.17 -4.34 1.55
CA GLN A 125 -3.15 -4.51 0.53
C GLN A 125 -2.98 -6.02 0.26
N VAL A 126 -3.33 -6.48 -0.94
CA VAL A 126 -3.39 -7.91 -1.29
C VAL A 126 -2.32 -8.34 -2.28
N CYS A 127 -1.74 -7.39 -3.02
CA CYS A 127 -0.66 -7.66 -3.96
C CYS A 127 0.18 -6.41 -4.14
N THR A 128 1.49 -6.58 -4.33
CA THR A 128 2.43 -5.50 -4.63
C THR A 128 3.38 -5.90 -5.75
N TYR A 129 3.84 -4.91 -6.48
CA TYR A 129 4.92 -5.03 -7.44
C TYR A 129 5.94 -3.92 -7.22
N ARG A 130 7.24 -4.25 -7.34
CA ARG A 130 8.33 -3.30 -7.18
C ARG A 130 9.53 -3.73 -8.00
N ASP A 131 9.93 -2.92 -9.00
CA ASP A 131 11.08 -3.17 -9.85
C ASP A 131 11.66 -1.85 -10.37
N ASN A 132 12.96 -1.64 -10.28
CA ASN A 132 13.64 -0.44 -10.76
C ASN A 132 14.30 -0.60 -12.14
N MET A 133 14.15 -1.75 -12.77
CA MET A 133 14.72 -2.07 -14.08
C MET A 133 13.66 -2.27 -15.16
N ILE A 134 12.37 -2.40 -14.78
CA ILE A 134 11.31 -2.58 -15.76
C ILE A 134 11.18 -1.35 -16.66
N SER A 135 11.18 -1.59 -17.97
CA SER A 135 10.93 -0.53 -18.93
C SER A 135 9.48 -0.04 -18.83
N PRO A 136 9.24 1.29 -18.83
CA PRO A 136 7.89 1.85 -18.90
C PRO A 136 7.06 1.31 -20.08
N MET A 137 7.69 0.89 -21.17
CA MET A 137 6.98 0.28 -22.32
C MET A 137 6.43 -1.13 -22.06
N LEU A 138 7.02 -1.87 -21.13
CA LEU A 138 6.60 -3.24 -20.77
C LEU A 138 5.68 -3.26 -19.54
N PHE A 139 5.66 -2.17 -18.79
CA PHE A 139 4.91 -2.09 -17.56
C PHE A 139 3.39 -2.18 -17.74
N PRO A 140 2.77 -1.58 -18.80
CA PRO A 140 1.33 -1.70 -19.05
C PRO A 140 0.86 -3.14 -19.25
N ASP A 141 1.63 -3.99 -19.94
CA ASP A 141 1.28 -5.40 -20.11
C ASP A 141 1.27 -6.16 -18.78
N LEU A 142 2.21 -5.83 -17.90
CA LEU A 142 2.28 -6.42 -16.57
C LEU A 142 1.12 -5.95 -15.69
N ILE A 143 0.78 -4.67 -15.72
CA ILE A 143 -0.39 -4.09 -15.03
C ILE A 143 -1.66 -4.83 -15.53
N ASN A 144 -1.90 -4.85 -16.83
CA ASN A 144 -3.04 -5.53 -17.43
C ASN A 144 -3.14 -6.99 -16.96
N LYS A 145 -2.04 -7.74 -17.05
CA LYS A 145 -2.00 -9.16 -16.67
C LYS A 145 -2.45 -9.42 -15.24
N TYR A 146 -2.02 -8.59 -14.29
CA TYR A 146 -2.35 -8.80 -12.88
C TYR A 146 -3.68 -8.15 -12.49
N CYS A 147 -3.97 -6.96 -12.98
CA CYS A 147 -5.23 -6.28 -12.69
C CYS A 147 -6.45 -7.02 -13.24
N SER A 148 -6.34 -7.63 -14.44
CA SER A 148 -7.40 -8.48 -14.99
C SER A 148 -7.69 -9.71 -14.11
N ARG A 149 -6.69 -10.25 -13.41
CA ARG A 149 -6.88 -11.38 -12.48
C ARG A 149 -7.61 -10.96 -11.19
N TYR A 150 -7.45 -9.70 -10.78
CA TYR A 150 -8.15 -9.13 -9.64
C TYR A 150 -9.46 -8.48 -10.08
N ASN A 151 -10.31 -9.24 -10.80
CA ASN A 151 -11.64 -8.87 -11.24
C ASN A 151 -11.67 -7.56 -12.04
N GLU A 152 -10.71 -7.37 -12.96
CA GLU A 152 -10.55 -6.14 -13.72
C GLU A 152 -10.49 -4.91 -12.79
N ALA A 153 -9.57 -4.94 -11.83
CA ALA A 153 -9.40 -3.91 -10.81
C ALA A 153 -9.32 -2.50 -11.41
N LEU A 154 -9.88 -1.51 -10.72
CA LEU A 154 -9.76 -0.11 -11.14
C LEU A 154 -8.31 0.36 -10.99
N VAL A 155 -7.67 0.75 -12.09
CA VAL A 155 -6.28 1.18 -12.12
C VAL A 155 -6.18 2.71 -12.09
N ILE A 156 -5.45 3.24 -11.12
CA ILE A 156 -5.16 4.65 -10.93
C ILE A 156 -3.65 4.85 -11.10
N ILE A 157 -3.24 5.54 -12.14
CA ILE A 157 -1.82 5.76 -12.45
C ILE A 157 -1.45 7.21 -12.10
N GLU A 158 -0.32 7.41 -11.41
CA GLU A 158 0.25 8.73 -11.28
C GLU A 158 0.72 9.22 -12.65
N ASN A 159 0.08 10.30 -13.13
CA ASN A 159 0.33 10.89 -14.44
C ASN A 159 1.52 11.86 -14.35
N ASN A 160 2.72 11.34 -14.05
CA ASN A 160 4.00 12.02 -14.26
C ASN A 160 4.48 11.77 -15.71
N ALA A 161 5.73 12.13 -16.05
CA ALA A 161 6.23 12.02 -17.41
C ALA A 161 6.10 10.59 -18.00
N GLU A 162 6.60 9.59 -17.28
CA GLU A 162 6.57 8.18 -17.68
C GLU A 162 5.19 7.56 -17.43
N GLY A 163 4.53 7.95 -16.37
CA GLY A 163 3.19 7.49 -16.03
C GLY A 163 2.14 7.86 -17.06
N SER A 164 2.27 9.04 -17.69
CA SER A 164 1.40 9.45 -18.80
C SER A 164 1.47 8.49 -20.00
N MET A 165 2.67 8.01 -20.33
CA MET A 165 2.87 7.03 -21.40
C MET A 165 2.25 5.68 -21.03
N VAL A 166 2.51 5.18 -19.83
CA VAL A 166 1.95 3.92 -19.30
C VAL A 166 0.42 3.99 -19.29
N ALA A 167 -0.15 5.07 -18.78
CA ALA A 167 -1.59 5.29 -18.72
C ALA A 167 -2.23 5.31 -20.12
N THR A 168 -1.60 6.00 -21.07
CA THR A 168 -2.07 6.09 -22.46
C THR A 168 -2.03 4.72 -23.14
N GLN A 169 -0.93 3.99 -23.01
CA GLN A 169 -0.78 2.66 -23.59
C GLN A 169 -1.76 1.65 -22.97
N LEU A 170 -1.95 1.67 -21.65
CA LEU A 170 -2.89 0.79 -20.98
C LEU A 170 -4.34 1.04 -21.42
N HIS A 171 -4.71 2.33 -21.59
CA HIS A 171 -6.07 2.72 -21.92
C HIS A 171 -6.39 2.58 -23.41
N TYR A 172 -5.50 3.03 -24.32
CA TYR A 172 -5.80 3.08 -25.75
C TYR A 172 -5.24 1.89 -26.54
N ASP A 173 -4.04 1.38 -26.20
CA ASP A 173 -3.41 0.33 -26.99
C ASP A 173 -3.80 -1.05 -26.49
N ILE A 174 -3.85 -1.22 -25.15
CA ILE A 174 -4.26 -2.49 -24.51
C ILE A 174 -5.79 -2.55 -24.31
N GLU A 175 -6.46 -1.40 -24.34
CA GLU A 175 -7.92 -1.26 -24.14
C GLU A 175 -8.36 -1.87 -22.77
N TYR A 176 -7.52 -1.66 -21.72
CA TYR A 176 -7.89 -2.13 -20.39
C TYR A 176 -9.16 -1.40 -19.89
N PRO A 177 -10.24 -2.13 -19.46
CA PRO A 177 -11.56 -1.53 -19.30
C PRO A 177 -11.67 -0.53 -18.14
N ASN A 178 -10.88 -0.70 -17.07
CA ASN A 178 -11.04 0.02 -15.82
C ASN A 178 -9.82 0.90 -15.48
N VAL A 179 -9.48 1.86 -16.35
CA VAL A 179 -8.49 2.90 -16.07
C VAL A 179 -9.20 4.15 -15.57
N PHE A 180 -8.74 4.70 -14.45
CA PHE A 180 -9.29 5.94 -13.90
C PHE A 180 -8.98 7.13 -14.81
N VAL A 181 -10.03 7.89 -15.17
CA VAL A 181 -9.96 9.09 -16.00
C VAL A 181 -10.56 10.24 -15.21
N GLN A 182 -9.78 11.31 -15.01
CA GLN A 182 -10.19 12.47 -14.21
C GLN A 182 -11.17 13.41 -14.94
N GLY A 183 -11.21 13.38 -16.26
CA GLY A 183 -12.04 14.24 -17.12
C GLY A 183 -12.63 13.47 -18.31
N MET A 184 -13.49 14.11 -19.08
CA MET A 184 -14.22 13.43 -20.16
C MET A 184 -13.59 13.57 -21.56
N THR A 185 -12.47 14.29 -21.76
CA THR A 185 -12.15 14.77 -23.11
C THR A 185 -10.71 14.67 -23.63
N HIS A 186 -9.70 14.39 -22.83
CA HIS A 186 -8.31 14.40 -23.33
C HIS A 186 -7.45 13.27 -22.74
N ALA A 187 -6.46 12.80 -23.52
CA ALA A 187 -5.45 11.83 -23.07
C ALA A 187 -4.69 12.27 -21.79
N LYS A 188 -4.63 13.57 -21.53
CA LYS A 188 -4.06 14.14 -20.30
C LYS A 188 -4.91 13.91 -19.04
N ASP A 189 -6.13 13.45 -19.20
CA ASP A 189 -7.07 13.21 -18.11
C ASP A 189 -6.99 11.77 -17.60
N ILE A 190 -6.20 10.90 -18.26
CA ILE A 190 -6.01 9.52 -17.83
C ILE A 190 -5.04 9.50 -16.67
N GLY A 191 -5.45 8.88 -15.56
CA GLY A 191 -4.67 8.86 -14.33
C GLY A 191 -4.80 10.14 -13.51
N ILE A 192 -3.85 10.38 -12.62
CA ILE A 192 -3.86 11.52 -11.68
C ILE A 192 -2.52 12.24 -11.69
N THR A 193 -2.55 13.54 -11.93
CA THR A 193 -1.37 14.38 -11.72
C THR A 193 -1.23 14.68 -10.23
N MET A 194 -0.17 14.19 -9.60
CA MET A 194 0.12 14.39 -8.18
C MET A 194 0.43 15.85 -7.88
N SER A 195 -0.58 16.61 -7.49
CA SER A 195 -0.42 17.98 -7.02
C SER A 195 -0.09 18.01 -5.53
N ARG A 196 0.46 19.14 -5.05
CA ARG A 196 0.67 19.36 -3.61
C ARG A 196 -0.61 19.18 -2.78
N LYS A 197 -1.76 19.56 -3.34
CA LYS A 197 -3.06 19.40 -2.68
C LYS A 197 -3.42 17.92 -2.57
N ILE A 198 -3.29 17.16 -3.65
CA ILE A 198 -3.57 15.72 -3.68
C ILE A 198 -2.65 14.98 -2.72
N LYS A 199 -1.33 15.22 -2.77
CA LYS A 199 -0.36 14.61 -1.86
C LYS A 199 -0.70 14.90 -0.39
N ARG A 200 -1.03 16.15 -0.07
CA ARG A 200 -1.40 16.53 1.30
C ARG A 200 -2.66 15.85 1.80
N VAL A 201 -3.73 15.80 0.98
CA VAL A 201 -4.96 15.10 1.33
C VAL A 201 -4.69 13.61 1.47
N GLY A 202 -3.98 13.00 0.52
CA GLY A 202 -3.61 11.59 0.57
C GLY A 202 -2.79 11.23 1.82
N CYS A 203 -1.77 12.05 2.17
CA CYS A 203 -1.00 11.84 3.41
C CYS A 203 -1.88 11.94 4.67
N SER A 204 -2.76 12.96 4.75
CA SER A 204 -3.66 13.11 5.91
C SER A 204 -4.61 11.92 6.04
N THR A 205 -5.21 11.50 4.93
CA THR A 205 -6.14 10.36 4.93
C THR A 205 -5.41 9.03 5.16
N LEU A 206 -4.20 8.85 4.61
CA LEU A 206 -3.40 7.65 4.87
C LEU A 206 -3.09 7.50 6.36
N LYS A 207 -2.72 8.62 7.01
CA LYS A 207 -2.50 8.65 8.45
C LYS A 207 -3.75 8.18 9.21
N GLU A 208 -4.90 8.75 8.91
CA GLU A 208 -6.19 8.37 9.52
C GLU A 208 -6.51 6.89 9.30
N LEU A 209 -6.43 6.42 8.04
CA LEU A 209 -6.73 5.03 7.68
C LEU A 209 -5.86 4.01 8.43
N LEU A 210 -4.56 4.30 8.61
CA LEU A 210 -3.63 3.40 9.28
C LEU A 210 -3.76 3.48 10.80
N GLU A 211 -3.86 4.68 11.38
CA GLU A 211 -3.97 4.87 12.82
C GLU A 211 -5.32 4.39 13.39
N GLU A 212 -6.38 4.42 12.58
CA GLU A 212 -7.71 3.88 12.95
C GLU A 212 -7.91 2.41 12.53
N ASN A 213 -6.87 1.72 12.04
CA ASN A 213 -6.95 0.34 11.56
C ASN A 213 -8.00 0.13 10.45
N ARG A 214 -8.20 1.12 9.58
CA ARG A 214 -9.13 1.07 8.43
C ARG A 214 -8.47 0.63 7.14
N LEU A 215 -7.13 0.60 7.10
CA LEU A 215 -6.29 0.06 6.03
C LEU A 215 -5.24 -0.88 6.64
N SER A 216 -5.14 -2.07 6.10
CA SER A 216 -4.10 -3.06 6.45
C SER A 216 -3.03 -3.08 5.37
N VAL A 217 -1.84 -2.63 5.72
CA VAL A 217 -0.63 -2.71 4.90
C VAL A 217 0.23 -3.85 5.44
N VAL A 218 0.60 -4.78 4.57
CA VAL A 218 1.27 -6.03 4.94
C VAL A 218 2.61 -6.23 4.21
N ASP A 219 2.87 -5.46 3.15
CA ASP A 219 4.11 -5.52 2.40
C ASP A 219 5.28 -4.94 3.21
N ARG A 220 6.37 -5.73 3.28
CA ARG A 220 7.58 -5.34 4.03
C ARG A 220 8.23 -4.07 3.49
N ALA A 221 8.30 -3.91 2.17
CA ALA A 221 8.91 -2.72 1.55
C ALA A 221 8.08 -1.49 1.87
N THR A 222 6.76 -1.55 1.72
CA THR A 222 5.84 -0.45 2.07
C THR A 222 5.96 -0.07 3.55
N ILE A 223 6.00 -1.05 4.46
CA ILE A 223 6.15 -0.77 5.91
C ILE A 223 7.51 -0.10 6.19
N THR A 224 8.59 -0.56 5.55
CA THR A 224 9.91 0.02 5.71
C THR A 224 9.95 1.47 5.21
N GLU A 225 9.35 1.76 4.07
CA GLU A 225 9.24 3.11 3.53
C GLU A 225 8.38 4.03 4.43
N LEU A 226 7.26 3.53 4.99
CA LEU A 226 6.45 4.28 5.97
C LEU A 226 7.26 4.68 7.21
N MET A 227 8.19 3.84 7.67
CA MET A 227 9.07 4.14 8.80
C MET A 227 10.08 5.25 8.50
N THR A 228 10.35 5.53 7.23
CA THR A 228 11.30 6.56 6.77
C THR A 228 10.62 7.69 6.02
N PHE A 229 9.29 7.72 5.97
CA PHE A 229 8.50 8.76 5.32
C PHE A 229 8.25 9.91 6.30
N VAL A 230 9.06 10.95 6.20
CA VAL A 230 9.20 12.00 7.21
C VAL A 230 8.75 13.37 6.70
N ASN A 231 8.44 14.26 7.64
CA ASN A 231 8.10 15.63 7.35
C ASN A 231 9.35 16.40 6.86
N LYS A 232 9.27 16.96 5.67
CA LYS A 232 10.28 17.86 5.07
C LYS A 232 9.75 19.31 4.98
N GLY A 233 9.10 19.79 6.03
CA GLY A 233 8.56 21.13 6.14
C GLY A 233 7.13 21.24 5.56
N SER A 234 6.97 21.40 4.25
CA SER A 234 5.64 21.55 3.63
C SER A 234 5.06 20.25 3.06
N SER A 235 5.81 19.17 3.06
CA SER A 235 5.46 17.88 2.49
C SER A 235 6.04 16.73 3.31
N PHE A 236 5.57 15.51 3.03
CA PHE A 236 6.19 14.28 3.49
C PHE A 236 6.91 13.62 2.33
N GLU A 237 8.10 13.10 2.58
CA GLU A 237 8.97 12.47 1.58
C GLU A 237 9.85 11.43 2.27
N ALA A 238 10.45 10.53 1.50
CA ALA A 238 11.46 9.62 2.01
C ALA A 238 12.61 10.39 2.67
N ASP A 239 13.12 9.89 3.76
CA ASP A 239 14.33 10.44 4.35
C ASP A 239 15.53 10.15 3.44
N ARG A 240 16.64 10.88 3.65
CA ARG A 240 17.80 10.85 2.76
C ARG A 240 18.35 9.41 2.64
N GLY A 241 18.43 8.92 1.40
CA GLY A 241 18.94 7.58 1.08
C GLY A 241 17.88 6.48 1.15
N TYR A 242 16.61 6.84 1.33
CA TYR A 242 15.47 5.91 1.28
C TYR A 242 14.56 6.22 0.09
N HIS A 243 13.59 5.36 -0.14
CA HIS A 243 12.59 5.47 -1.20
C HIS A 243 11.19 5.64 -0.59
N ASP A 244 10.26 6.20 -1.37
CA ASP A 244 8.85 6.37 -1.00
C ASP A 244 7.88 5.89 -2.11
N ASP A 245 8.38 5.18 -3.11
CA ASP A 245 7.59 4.71 -4.26
C ASP A 245 6.37 3.85 -3.83
N MET A 246 6.57 2.94 -2.86
CA MET A 246 5.49 2.10 -2.32
C MET A 246 4.53 2.89 -1.43
N VAL A 247 5.05 3.85 -0.66
CA VAL A 247 4.23 4.74 0.17
C VAL A 247 3.40 5.66 -0.71
N MET A 248 3.95 6.14 -1.84
CA MET A 248 3.21 6.98 -2.78
C MET A 248 2.00 6.27 -3.37
N ASN A 249 2.08 4.95 -3.61
CA ASN A 249 0.90 4.14 -3.93
C ASN A 249 -0.16 4.19 -2.83
N CYS A 250 0.23 4.08 -1.56
CA CYS A 250 -0.70 4.19 -0.43
C CYS A 250 -1.28 5.60 -0.30
N VAL A 251 -0.48 6.64 -0.55
CA VAL A 251 -0.93 8.05 -0.54
C VAL A 251 -1.95 8.29 -1.65
N LEU A 252 -1.70 7.76 -2.85
CA LEU A 252 -2.62 7.87 -3.99
C LEU A 252 -3.94 7.13 -3.71
N PHE A 253 -3.86 5.92 -3.15
CA PHE A 253 -5.03 5.17 -2.71
C PHE A 253 -5.84 5.94 -1.65
N ALA A 254 -5.18 6.45 -0.63
CA ALA A 254 -5.83 7.20 0.45
C ALA A 254 -6.51 8.48 -0.07
N TRP A 255 -5.88 9.20 -1.02
CA TRP A 255 -6.55 10.31 -1.69
C TRP A 255 -7.79 9.84 -2.47
N PHE A 256 -7.68 8.74 -3.22
CA PHE A 256 -8.78 8.21 -4.02
C PHE A 256 -10.01 7.84 -3.15
N VAL A 257 -9.78 7.30 -1.96
CA VAL A 257 -10.84 6.99 -0.98
C VAL A 257 -11.67 8.22 -0.61
N THR A 258 -11.14 9.44 -0.75
CA THR A 258 -11.87 10.69 -0.46
C THR A 258 -12.73 11.19 -1.62
N THR A 259 -12.69 10.52 -2.77
CA THR A 259 -13.42 10.95 -3.98
C THR A 259 -14.86 10.43 -4.01
N GLU A 260 -15.75 11.17 -4.68
CA GLU A 260 -17.11 10.71 -4.94
C GLU A 260 -17.11 9.41 -5.78
N PHE A 261 -16.12 9.26 -6.67
CA PHE A 261 -15.99 8.07 -7.49
C PHE A 261 -15.80 6.81 -6.63
N PHE A 262 -14.97 6.89 -5.59
CA PHE A 262 -14.79 5.77 -4.65
C PHE A 262 -16.09 5.45 -3.90
N THR A 263 -16.83 6.46 -3.48
CA THR A 263 -18.12 6.27 -2.83
C THR A 263 -19.11 5.54 -3.75
N HIS A 264 -19.17 5.94 -5.02
CA HIS A 264 -20.03 5.26 -6.00
C HIS A 264 -19.57 3.82 -6.26
N LEU A 265 -18.26 3.57 -6.35
CA LEU A 265 -17.70 2.23 -6.53
C LEU A 265 -18.10 1.29 -5.38
N THR A 266 -17.98 1.76 -4.14
CA THR A 266 -18.31 0.97 -2.95
C THR A 266 -19.80 0.85 -2.70
N ASP A 267 -20.59 1.88 -2.97
CA ASP A 267 -22.05 1.84 -2.86
C ASP A 267 -22.70 0.94 -3.90
N THR A 268 -22.16 0.90 -5.11
CA THR A 268 -22.62 -0.03 -6.16
C THR A 268 -22.33 -1.47 -5.76
N ALA A 269 -21.13 -1.74 -5.21
CA ALA A 269 -20.77 -3.06 -4.71
C ALA A 269 -21.67 -3.51 -3.55
N VAL A 270 -22.06 -2.61 -2.64
CA VAL A 270 -23.02 -2.91 -1.57
C VAL A 270 -24.40 -3.22 -2.14
N LYS A 271 -24.85 -2.48 -3.14
CA LYS A 271 -26.13 -2.76 -3.83
C LYS A 271 -26.11 -4.11 -4.55
N ASP A 272 -25.04 -4.41 -5.26
CA ASP A 272 -24.88 -5.70 -5.96
C ASP A 272 -24.81 -6.88 -4.99
N LEU A 273 -24.17 -6.69 -3.83
CA LEU A 273 -24.15 -7.68 -2.75
C LEU A 273 -25.55 -7.90 -2.16
N LEU A 274 -26.28 -6.84 -1.86
CA LEU A 274 -27.65 -6.92 -1.36
C LEU A 274 -28.59 -7.55 -2.40
N TYR A 275 -28.38 -7.25 -3.70
CA TYR A 275 -29.16 -7.83 -4.78
C TYR A 275 -28.88 -9.33 -4.92
N SER A 276 -27.62 -9.75 -4.81
CA SER A 276 -27.23 -11.17 -4.86
C SER A 276 -27.71 -11.95 -3.64
N GLU A 277 -27.71 -11.34 -2.45
CA GLU A 277 -28.30 -11.94 -1.25
C GLU A 277 -29.82 -12.08 -1.35
N GLN A 278 -30.50 -11.05 -1.88
CA GLN A 278 -31.94 -11.12 -2.13
C GLN A 278 -32.29 -12.19 -3.16
N GLN A 279 -31.52 -12.32 -4.25
CA GLN A 279 -31.74 -13.39 -5.23
C GLN A 279 -31.53 -14.78 -4.62
N LYS A 280 -30.50 -14.98 -3.82
CA LYS A 280 -30.29 -16.25 -3.10
C LYS A 280 -31.45 -16.58 -2.16
N MET A 281 -31.92 -15.59 -1.41
CA MET A 281 -33.10 -15.80 -0.52
C MET A 281 -34.36 -16.17 -1.32
N ILE A 282 -34.57 -15.54 -2.49
CA ILE A 282 -35.68 -15.87 -3.37
C ILE A 282 -35.52 -17.28 -3.97
N GLU A 283 -34.33 -17.67 -4.36
CA GLU A 283 -34.04 -19.02 -4.87
C GLU A 283 -34.20 -20.09 -3.77
N ASP A 284 -33.81 -19.81 -2.54
CA ASP A 284 -33.96 -20.71 -1.40
C ASP A 284 -35.46 -20.84 -0.97
N ASP A 285 -36.26 -19.77 -1.09
CA ASP A 285 -37.70 -19.80 -0.85
C ASP A 285 -38.49 -20.46 -1.99
N MET A 286 -37.87 -20.59 -3.18
CA MET A 286 -38.45 -21.28 -4.33
C MET A 286 -38.11 -22.78 -4.39
N LEU A 287 -37.67 -23.41 -3.31
CA LEU A 287 -37.59 -24.86 -3.24
C LEU A 287 -38.97 -25.45 -3.54
N PRO A 288 -39.07 -26.38 -4.50
CA PRO A 288 -40.36 -26.91 -4.91
C PRO A 288 -41.05 -27.55 -3.71
N ALA A 289 -42.25 -27.09 -3.40
CA ALA A 289 -43.14 -27.77 -2.50
C ALA A 289 -43.27 -29.21 -3.01
N GLY A 290 -42.82 -30.15 -2.20
CA GLY A 290 -42.76 -31.55 -2.54
C GLY A 290 -44.07 -32.01 -3.10
N VAL A 291 -44.04 -32.73 -4.21
CA VAL A 291 -45.12 -33.49 -4.76
C VAL A 291 -45.51 -34.51 -3.69
N PHE A 292 -46.56 -34.22 -2.95
CA PHE A 292 -47.28 -35.25 -2.18
C PHE A 292 -47.95 -36.14 -3.21
N GLY A 293 -47.31 -37.23 -3.54
CA GLY A 293 -47.95 -38.32 -4.29
C GLY A 293 -49.05 -38.91 -3.41
N ASP A 294 -50.28 -38.69 -3.80
CA ASP A 294 -51.41 -39.47 -3.34
C ASP A 294 -51.13 -40.96 -3.62
N GLN A 295 -50.91 -41.72 -2.60
CA GLN A 295 -51.12 -43.14 -2.58
C GLN A 295 -52.50 -43.39 -1.96
N ASP A 296 -53.52 -43.37 -2.79
CA ASP A 296 -54.77 -44.00 -2.47
C ASP A 296 -55.13 -44.96 -3.60
N GLY A 297 -55.34 -46.21 -3.25
CA GLY A 297 -56.31 -47.04 -3.90
C GLY A 297 -55.81 -48.30 -4.55
N GLU A 298 -56.07 -49.36 -3.85
CA GLU A 298 -56.42 -50.76 -4.16
C GLU A 298 -55.33 -51.80 -4.15
#